data_326ac23217880078b22fe0ebab881fe7
#
_entry.id   326ac23217880078b22fe0ebab881fe7
#
_cell.length_a   1.000
_cell.length_b   1.000
_cell.length_c   1.000
_cell.angle_alpha   90.00
_cell.angle_beta   90.00
_cell.angle_gamma   90.00
#
_symmetry.space_group_name_H-M   'P 1'
#
loop_
_entity.id
_entity.type
_entity.pdbx_description
1 polymer ?
#
loop_
_entity_poly.entity_id
_entity_poly.type
_entity_poly.pdbx_seq_one_letter_code
_entity_poly.pdbx_strand_id
1 'polypeptide(L)'
;MKISISEIASLVQGNVIGDADKIISGAAPFELVGKDEITVAGNAGLLKKIGDCPAAAIIVPRTITTGAPNLVQVDIPMVAFARILQYFHPAIQPPAGIHTNAVVGPEFKSGQNVTIGAQVVIGHQVTLGDRVWLHPGVVIGDEVVIGDDVVIHPNVTIQARCTIGNRVIIHPGTVIGSDGFGFAPDGKCYHKSPHTGFVQIDDDVEIGSNNAIDRGTFGKTHIGRGVKTDNLVHIAHNVIVGENTVLVAQVGISGSVTIGKNAILAGQAGVAGHLTIGDG
;
A
#
# COMPACT_ATOMS: atom_id res chain seq x y z
N MET A 1 19.39 -11.17 10.45
CA MET A 1 19.74 -10.11 11.42
C MET A 1 19.63 -10.69 12.83
N LYS A 2 20.31 -10.09 13.82
CA LYS A 2 20.20 -10.49 15.24
C LYS A 2 20.01 -9.20 16.05
N ILE A 3 19.10 -9.22 17.02
CA ILE A 3 18.73 -8.06 17.81
C ILE A 3 18.34 -8.50 19.22
N SER A 4 18.64 -7.74 20.27
CA SER A 4 18.22 -8.04 21.65
C SER A 4 16.75 -7.72 21.89
N ILE A 5 16.13 -8.34 22.89
CA ILE A 5 14.75 -8.02 23.28
C ILE A 5 14.63 -6.55 23.71
N SER A 6 15.65 -5.98 24.35
CA SER A 6 15.67 -4.55 24.74
C SER A 6 15.64 -3.61 23.53
N GLU A 7 16.41 -3.93 22.49
CA GLU A 7 16.39 -3.15 21.23
C GLU A 7 15.04 -3.28 20.51
N ILE A 8 14.45 -4.50 20.47
CA ILE A 8 13.10 -4.70 19.95
C ILE A 8 12.08 -3.86 20.74
N ALA A 9 12.12 -3.90 22.05
CA ALA A 9 11.22 -3.11 22.88
C ALA A 9 11.35 -1.60 22.58
N SER A 10 12.56 -1.12 22.40
CA SER A 10 12.82 0.28 22.00
C SER A 10 12.21 0.60 20.63
N LEU A 11 12.36 -0.29 19.64
CA LEU A 11 11.79 -0.14 18.30
C LEU A 11 10.26 -0.01 18.31
N VAL A 12 9.58 -0.73 19.21
CA VAL A 12 8.12 -0.77 19.30
C VAL A 12 7.53 0.03 20.45
N GLN A 13 8.35 0.79 21.20
CA GLN A 13 7.96 1.56 22.38
C GLN A 13 7.32 0.67 23.46
N GLY A 14 7.87 -0.52 23.64
CA GLY A 14 7.40 -1.53 24.59
C GLY A 14 8.21 -1.58 25.86
N ASN A 15 7.71 -2.34 26.84
CA ASN A 15 8.41 -2.71 28.08
C ASN A 15 8.80 -4.18 28.04
N VAL A 16 9.98 -4.51 28.56
CA VAL A 16 10.46 -5.89 28.67
C VAL A 16 10.12 -6.46 30.05
N ILE A 17 9.63 -7.68 30.10
CA ILE A 17 9.59 -8.54 31.27
C ILE A 17 10.44 -9.77 30.97
N GLY A 18 11.40 -10.09 31.84
CA GLY A 18 12.34 -11.19 31.67
C GLY A 18 13.72 -10.76 31.19
N ASP A 19 14.41 -11.60 30.45
CA ASP A 19 15.78 -11.37 29.97
C ASP A 19 15.82 -10.41 28.79
N ALA A 20 16.18 -9.15 29.08
CA ALA A 20 16.25 -8.09 28.07
C ALA A 20 17.41 -8.25 27.08
N ASP A 21 18.46 -8.98 27.43
CA ASP A 21 19.67 -9.17 26.62
C ASP A 21 19.58 -10.40 25.71
N LYS A 22 18.53 -11.21 25.86
CA LYS A 22 18.32 -12.38 25.00
C LYS A 22 18.22 -11.96 23.53
N ILE A 23 18.96 -12.68 22.68
CA ILE A 23 19.06 -12.39 21.24
C ILE A 23 17.94 -13.07 20.47
N ILE A 24 17.28 -12.31 19.61
CA ILE A 24 16.25 -12.73 18.67
C ILE A 24 16.83 -12.77 17.26
N SER A 25 16.58 -13.84 16.52
CA SER A 25 17.08 -14.05 15.17
C SER A 25 16.01 -13.92 14.06
N GLY A 26 14.74 -13.85 14.44
CA GLY A 26 13.62 -13.78 13.52
C GLY A 26 12.30 -13.53 14.22
N ALA A 27 11.25 -13.42 13.42
CA ALA A 27 9.87 -13.29 13.89
C ALA A 27 8.96 -14.24 13.09
N ALA A 28 8.07 -14.96 13.76
CA ALA A 28 7.19 -15.94 13.13
C ALA A 28 5.78 -15.93 13.77
N PRO A 29 4.74 -16.43 13.06
CA PRO A 29 3.42 -16.64 13.64
C PRO A 29 3.47 -17.54 14.87
N PHE A 30 2.51 -17.36 15.78
CA PHE A 30 2.49 -18.04 17.08
C PHE A 30 2.60 -19.57 16.97
N GLU A 31 1.97 -20.16 15.96
CA GLU A 31 1.93 -21.60 15.74
C GLU A 31 3.21 -22.21 15.12
N LEU A 32 4.07 -21.35 14.54
CA LEU A 32 5.27 -21.75 13.79
C LEU A 32 6.57 -21.25 14.41
N VAL A 33 6.49 -20.48 15.48
CA VAL A 33 7.63 -19.77 16.08
C VAL A 33 8.64 -20.75 16.68
N GLY A 34 9.92 -20.50 16.42
CA GLY A 34 11.05 -21.23 16.99
C GLY A 34 11.59 -20.60 18.28
N LYS A 35 12.47 -21.33 18.97
CA LYS A 35 13.05 -20.96 20.27
C LYS A 35 13.95 -19.71 20.27
N ASP A 36 14.38 -19.25 19.09
CA ASP A 36 15.23 -18.06 18.92
C ASP A 36 14.48 -16.91 18.22
N GLU A 37 13.15 -17.01 18.11
CA GLU A 37 12.30 -16.06 17.41
C GLU A 37 11.32 -15.36 18.37
N ILE A 38 10.77 -14.23 17.91
CA ILE A 38 9.70 -13.51 18.57
C ILE A 38 8.36 -13.72 17.88
N THR A 39 7.29 -13.77 18.64
CA THR A 39 5.93 -13.88 18.14
C THR A 39 4.99 -12.89 18.80
N VAL A 40 3.70 -12.90 18.41
CA VAL A 40 2.66 -12.04 18.97
C VAL A 40 1.48 -12.85 19.49
N ALA A 41 1.00 -12.51 20.68
CA ALA A 41 -0.26 -12.99 21.25
C ALA A 41 -1.20 -11.79 21.50
N GLY A 42 -1.93 -11.39 20.44
CA GLY A 42 -2.80 -10.20 20.48
C GLY A 42 -4.27 -10.49 20.81
N ASN A 43 -4.69 -11.76 20.91
CA ASN A 43 -6.05 -12.14 21.21
C ASN A 43 -6.16 -13.10 22.41
N ALA A 44 -7.35 -13.19 23.01
CA ALA A 44 -7.60 -14.00 24.20
C ALA A 44 -7.29 -15.49 24.03
N GLY A 45 -7.43 -16.04 22.80
CA GLY A 45 -7.14 -17.44 22.52
C GLY A 45 -5.65 -17.74 22.62
N LEU A 46 -4.81 -16.90 22.03
CA LEU A 46 -3.35 -17.02 22.06
C LEU A 46 -2.78 -16.70 23.46
N LEU A 47 -3.34 -15.70 24.14
CA LEU A 47 -2.91 -15.33 25.48
C LEU A 47 -3.04 -16.48 26.49
N LYS A 48 -3.99 -17.38 26.33
CA LYS A 48 -4.12 -18.58 27.18
C LYS A 48 -3.04 -19.63 26.92
N LYS A 49 -2.31 -19.54 25.83
CA LYS A 49 -1.31 -20.53 25.37
C LYS A 49 0.13 -20.04 25.46
N ILE A 50 0.37 -18.81 25.96
CA ILE A 50 1.72 -18.21 25.99
C ILE A 50 2.70 -19.01 26.85
N GLY A 51 2.21 -19.75 27.88
CA GLY A 51 3.04 -20.59 28.74
C GLY A 51 3.66 -21.80 28.01
N ASP A 52 3.01 -22.29 26.98
CA ASP A 52 3.46 -23.46 26.18
C ASP A 52 4.16 -23.03 24.89
N CYS A 53 4.29 -21.73 24.64
CA CYS A 53 4.90 -21.21 23.42
C CYS A 53 6.43 -21.29 23.50
N PRO A 54 7.11 -21.91 22.51
CA PRO A 54 8.57 -22.06 22.51
C PRO A 54 9.34 -20.78 22.17
N ALA A 55 8.65 -19.69 21.85
CA ALA A 55 9.25 -18.43 21.42
C ALA A 55 10.28 -17.91 22.43
N ALA A 56 11.33 -17.25 21.91
CA ALA A 56 12.30 -16.54 22.74
C ALA A 56 11.66 -15.36 23.50
N ALA A 57 10.70 -14.70 22.88
CA ALA A 57 9.89 -13.64 23.47
C ALA A 57 8.51 -13.57 22.82
N ILE A 58 7.53 -13.05 23.54
CA ILE A 58 6.16 -12.88 23.05
C ILE A 58 5.71 -11.43 23.22
N ILE A 59 5.20 -10.84 22.15
CA ILE A 59 4.59 -9.51 22.18
C ILE A 59 3.17 -9.64 22.71
N VAL A 60 2.84 -8.88 23.73
CA VAL A 60 1.56 -8.95 24.43
C VAL A 60 1.01 -7.54 24.76
N PRO A 61 -0.31 -7.41 25.03
CA PRO A 61 -0.86 -6.18 25.60
C PRO A 61 -0.20 -5.81 26.92
N ARG A 62 -0.13 -4.52 27.29
CA ARG A 62 0.47 -4.04 28.56
C ARG A 62 -0.13 -4.65 29.81
N THR A 63 -1.34 -5.15 29.74
CA THR A 63 -2.04 -5.80 30.86
C THR A 63 -1.52 -7.19 31.23
N ILE A 64 -0.72 -7.80 30.37
CA ILE A 64 -0.19 -9.17 30.57
C ILE A 64 1.21 -9.06 31.18
N THR A 65 1.37 -9.54 32.42
CA THR A 65 2.61 -9.43 33.19
C THR A 65 3.28 -10.77 33.51
N THR A 66 2.63 -11.89 33.22
CA THR A 66 3.08 -13.25 33.52
C THR A 66 2.65 -14.23 32.41
N GLY A 67 3.18 -15.44 32.45
CA GLY A 67 2.75 -16.55 31.57
C GLY A 67 3.79 -17.02 30.56
N ALA A 68 4.88 -16.27 30.36
CA ALA A 68 6.04 -16.71 29.59
C ALA A 68 7.32 -16.08 30.14
N PRO A 69 8.51 -16.68 29.85
CA PRO A 69 9.80 -16.21 30.39
C PRO A 69 10.14 -14.78 29.96
N ASN A 70 9.83 -14.42 28.71
CA ASN A 70 10.14 -13.12 28.15
C ASN A 70 8.92 -12.53 27.44
N LEU A 71 8.50 -11.35 27.83
CA LEU A 71 7.41 -10.61 27.23
C LEU A 71 7.87 -9.22 26.79
N VAL A 72 7.33 -8.76 25.65
CA VAL A 72 7.41 -7.38 25.19
C VAL A 72 6.00 -6.79 25.24
N GLN A 73 5.76 -5.96 26.23
CA GLN A 73 4.45 -5.33 26.46
C GLN A 73 4.30 -4.08 25.60
N VAL A 74 3.22 -3.98 24.86
CA VAL A 74 2.91 -2.84 23.96
C VAL A 74 1.43 -2.48 24.00
N ASP A 75 1.08 -1.29 23.51
CA ASP A 75 -0.31 -0.86 23.42
C ASP A 75 -1.10 -1.64 22.38
N ILE A 76 -0.52 -1.83 21.19
CA ILE A 76 -1.15 -2.51 20.06
C ILE A 76 -0.21 -3.61 19.54
N PRO A 77 -0.35 -4.88 20.03
CA PRO A 77 0.56 -5.97 19.70
C PRO A 77 0.77 -6.23 18.22
N MET A 78 -0.31 -6.16 17.41
CA MET A 78 -0.22 -6.41 15.97
C MET A 78 0.56 -5.34 15.22
N VAL A 79 0.45 -4.06 15.63
CA VAL A 79 1.25 -2.97 15.05
C VAL A 79 2.73 -3.14 15.40
N ALA A 80 3.03 -3.51 16.65
CA ALA A 80 4.39 -3.81 17.07
C ALA A 80 4.98 -4.98 16.27
N PHE A 81 4.23 -6.05 16.11
CA PHE A 81 4.67 -7.21 15.32
C PHE A 81 4.94 -6.85 13.85
N ALA A 82 4.07 -6.06 13.22
CA ALA A 82 4.30 -5.59 11.85
C ALA A 82 5.62 -4.79 11.71
N ARG A 83 5.94 -3.91 12.67
CA ARG A 83 7.22 -3.18 12.69
C ARG A 83 8.43 -4.11 12.85
N ILE A 84 8.31 -5.14 13.68
CA ILE A 84 9.37 -6.15 13.88
C ILE A 84 9.56 -6.98 12.61
N LEU A 85 8.48 -7.37 11.93
CA LEU A 85 8.56 -8.04 10.64
C LEU A 85 9.30 -7.19 9.60
N GLN A 86 8.99 -5.88 9.53
CA GLN A 86 9.71 -4.96 8.64
C GLN A 86 11.20 -4.86 8.99
N TYR A 87 11.56 -4.90 10.27
CA TYR A 87 12.97 -4.91 10.69
C TYR A 87 13.70 -6.16 10.20
N PHE A 88 13.10 -7.35 10.34
CA PHE A 88 13.72 -8.61 9.89
C PHE A 88 13.67 -8.80 8.38
N HIS A 89 12.70 -8.19 7.69
CA HIS A 89 12.49 -8.29 6.25
C HIS A 89 12.45 -6.88 5.61
N PRO A 90 13.56 -6.12 5.66
CA PRO A 90 13.60 -4.81 5.03
C PRO A 90 13.45 -4.95 3.53
N ALA A 91 12.76 -4.00 2.91
CA ALA A 91 12.71 -3.91 1.46
C ALA A 91 14.13 -3.76 0.89
N ILE A 92 14.51 -4.63 -0.02
CA ILE A 92 15.80 -4.54 -0.72
C ILE A 92 15.64 -3.44 -1.77
N GLN A 93 16.29 -2.30 -1.52
CA GLN A 93 16.37 -1.25 -2.53
C GLN A 93 17.47 -1.58 -3.53
N PRO A 94 17.16 -1.60 -4.84
CA PRO A 94 18.18 -1.77 -5.86
C PRO A 94 19.07 -0.53 -5.95
N PRO A 95 20.27 -0.63 -6.54
CA PRO A 95 21.10 0.51 -6.81
C PRO A 95 20.36 1.54 -7.67
N ALA A 96 20.54 2.82 -7.36
CA ALA A 96 19.99 3.91 -8.16
C ALA A 96 20.56 3.89 -9.59
N GLY A 97 19.73 4.21 -10.55
CA GLY A 97 20.12 4.28 -11.96
C GLY A 97 18.99 3.97 -12.92
N ILE A 98 19.23 4.23 -14.20
CA ILE A 98 18.31 3.96 -15.30
C ILE A 98 18.82 2.76 -16.08
N HIS A 99 18.02 1.72 -16.19
CA HIS A 99 18.38 0.53 -16.98
C HIS A 99 18.53 0.89 -18.47
N THR A 100 19.50 0.30 -19.14
CA THR A 100 19.81 0.62 -20.55
C THR A 100 18.69 0.35 -21.54
N ASN A 101 17.74 -0.53 -21.19
CA ASN A 101 16.57 -0.85 -22.00
C ASN A 101 15.32 -0.05 -21.57
N ALA A 102 15.46 0.97 -20.73
CA ALA A 102 14.36 1.89 -20.43
C ALA A 102 14.30 2.97 -21.53
N VAL A 103 13.08 3.39 -21.86
CA VAL A 103 12.82 4.50 -22.80
C VAL A 103 12.33 5.69 -21.99
N VAL A 104 13.06 6.81 -22.08
CA VAL A 104 12.74 8.02 -21.34
C VAL A 104 12.43 9.15 -22.33
N GLY A 105 11.24 9.72 -22.19
CA GLY A 105 10.77 10.83 -23.03
C GLY A 105 11.47 12.16 -22.72
N PRO A 106 11.25 13.17 -23.57
CA PRO A 106 11.86 14.49 -23.38
C PRO A 106 11.31 15.21 -22.15
N GLU A 107 12.11 16.14 -21.62
CA GLU A 107 11.80 16.96 -20.45
C GLU A 107 11.52 16.16 -19.16
N PHE A 108 12.00 14.92 -19.09
CA PHE A 108 11.97 14.10 -17.89
C PHE A 108 12.82 14.73 -16.78
N LYS A 109 12.29 14.74 -15.56
CA LYS A 109 12.97 15.20 -14.35
C LYS A 109 12.87 14.14 -13.27
N SER A 110 13.95 13.94 -12.52
CA SER A 110 13.94 13.04 -11.36
C SER A 110 14.72 13.63 -10.19
N GLY A 111 14.29 13.28 -8.99
CA GLY A 111 15.03 13.51 -7.77
C GLY A 111 16.23 12.58 -7.62
N GLN A 112 16.71 12.43 -6.39
CA GLN A 112 17.89 11.62 -6.06
C GLN A 112 17.50 10.15 -5.81
N ASN A 113 18.47 9.23 -6.03
CA ASN A 113 18.32 7.79 -5.73
C ASN A 113 17.12 7.12 -6.40
N VAL A 114 16.79 7.55 -7.62
CA VAL A 114 15.73 6.94 -8.43
C VAL A 114 16.26 5.68 -9.12
N THR A 115 15.46 4.61 -9.12
CA THR A 115 15.75 3.37 -9.84
C THR A 115 14.70 3.12 -10.91
N ILE A 116 15.12 3.00 -12.15
CA ILE A 116 14.26 2.74 -13.32
C ILE A 116 14.67 1.39 -13.93
N GLY A 117 13.76 0.42 -13.82
CA GLY A 117 13.97 -0.97 -14.28
C GLY A 117 13.99 -1.15 -15.79
N ALA A 118 14.25 -2.37 -16.22
CA ALA A 118 14.25 -2.73 -17.62
C ALA A 118 12.86 -2.56 -18.26
N GLN A 119 12.82 -2.15 -19.54
CA GLN A 119 11.58 -1.99 -20.32
C GLN A 119 10.57 -0.99 -19.72
N VAL A 120 11.00 -0.12 -18.82
CA VAL A 120 10.20 1.01 -18.37
C VAL A 120 10.08 2.01 -19.51
N VAL A 121 8.86 2.51 -19.72
CA VAL A 121 8.59 3.58 -20.70
C VAL A 121 8.07 4.80 -19.94
N ILE A 122 8.74 5.92 -20.11
CA ILE A 122 8.38 7.22 -19.51
C ILE A 122 8.06 8.20 -20.62
N GLY A 123 6.89 8.83 -20.54
CA GLY A 123 6.42 9.83 -21.49
C GLY A 123 7.13 11.18 -21.36
N HIS A 124 6.55 12.16 -22.01
CA HIS A 124 7.03 13.54 -22.04
C HIS A 124 6.69 14.28 -20.73
N GLN A 125 7.59 15.18 -20.27
CA GLN A 125 7.40 16.05 -19.09
C GLN A 125 7.04 15.33 -17.78
N VAL A 126 7.48 14.08 -17.59
CA VAL A 126 7.28 13.34 -16.36
C VAL A 126 8.24 13.85 -15.27
N THR A 127 7.73 14.00 -14.05
CA THR A 127 8.53 14.36 -12.88
C THR A 127 8.43 13.28 -11.81
N LEU A 128 9.59 12.79 -11.35
CA LEU A 128 9.73 11.86 -10.22
C LEU A 128 10.41 12.56 -9.05
N GLY A 129 9.96 12.30 -7.83
CA GLY A 129 10.63 12.70 -6.60
C GLY A 129 11.86 11.87 -6.28
N ASP A 130 12.31 11.92 -5.03
CA ASP A 130 13.45 11.18 -4.51
C ASP A 130 13.08 9.72 -4.22
N ARG A 131 14.05 8.79 -4.36
CA ARG A 131 13.93 7.36 -3.97
C ARG A 131 12.75 6.64 -4.63
N VAL A 132 12.33 7.07 -5.80
CA VAL A 132 11.30 6.39 -6.59
C VAL A 132 11.89 5.12 -7.21
N TRP A 133 11.15 4.04 -7.12
CA TRP A 133 11.51 2.77 -7.74
C TRP A 133 10.44 2.33 -8.74
N LEU A 134 10.79 2.38 -10.02
CA LEU A 134 10.00 1.85 -11.12
C LEU A 134 10.52 0.46 -11.49
N HIS A 135 9.73 -0.57 -11.23
CA HIS A 135 10.04 -1.95 -11.60
C HIS A 135 9.95 -2.19 -13.12
N PRO A 136 10.47 -3.34 -13.62
CA PRO A 136 10.43 -3.64 -15.06
C PRO A 136 9.03 -3.59 -15.67
N GLY A 137 8.93 -3.07 -16.89
CA GLY A 137 7.69 -3.04 -17.67
C GLY A 137 6.68 -1.97 -17.22
N VAL A 138 7.03 -1.07 -16.31
CA VAL A 138 6.17 0.05 -15.92
C VAL A 138 6.04 1.04 -17.09
N VAL A 139 4.83 1.55 -17.31
CA VAL A 139 4.54 2.59 -18.31
C VAL A 139 3.98 3.82 -17.63
N ILE A 140 4.65 4.95 -17.81
CA ILE A 140 4.26 6.27 -17.30
C ILE A 140 3.92 7.16 -18.48
N GLY A 141 2.69 7.64 -18.55
CA GLY A 141 2.20 8.58 -19.56
C GLY A 141 2.77 9.99 -19.38
N ASP A 142 2.41 10.86 -20.32
CA ASP A 142 2.88 12.26 -20.36
C ASP A 142 2.40 13.06 -19.14
N GLU A 143 3.21 14.03 -18.70
CA GLU A 143 2.87 15.00 -17.66
C GLU A 143 2.50 14.35 -16.29
N VAL A 144 2.91 13.12 -16.04
CA VAL A 144 2.71 12.46 -14.75
C VAL A 144 3.67 13.03 -13.72
N VAL A 145 3.16 13.26 -12.51
CA VAL A 145 3.96 13.71 -11.35
C VAL A 145 3.90 12.63 -10.27
N ILE A 146 5.07 12.19 -9.78
CA ILE A 146 5.21 11.17 -8.73
C ILE A 146 6.08 11.74 -7.61
N GLY A 147 5.61 11.63 -6.38
CA GLY A 147 6.31 12.11 -5.18
C GLY A 147 7.48 11.23 -4.75
N ASP A 148 7.91 11.40 -3.51
CA ASP A 148 9.06 10.72 -2.91
C ASP A 148 8.70 9.33 -2.36
N ASP A 149 9.70 8.44 -2.28
CA ASP A 149 9.59 7.10 -1.67
C ASP A 149 8.51 6.21 -2.29
N VAL A 150 8.22 6.39 -3.58
CA VAL A 150 7.18 5.64 -4.31
C VAL A 150 7.76 4.37 -4.92
N VAL A 151 7.03 3.26 -4.75
CA VAL A 151 7.36 1.96 -5.37
C VAL A 151 6.25 1.56 -6.35
N ILE A 152 6.62 1.41 -7.62
CA ILE A 152 5.71 0.99 -8.68
C ILE A 152 6.16 -0.37 -9.20
N HIS A 153 5.35 -1.38 -8.94
CA HIS A 153 5.64 -2.78 -9.25
C HIS A 153 5.50 -3.10 -10.76
N PRO A 154 5.97 -4.30 -11.19
CA PRO A 154 6.01 -4.63 -12.62
C PRO A 154 4.67 -4.48 -13.36
N ASN A 155 4.73 -4.02 -14.62
CA ASN A 155 3.60 -3.91 -15.52
C ASN A 155 2.46 -2.99 -15.05
N VAL A 156 2.72 -2.06 -14.15
CA VAL A 156 1.79 -0.98 -13.82
C VAL A 156 1.78 0.04 -14.95
N THR A 157 0.60 0.55 -15.28
CA THR A 157 0.42 1.63 -16.25
C THR A 157 -0.21 2.84 -15.57
N ILE A 158 0.44 4.00 -15.65
CA ILE A 158 -0.10 5.28 -15.20
C ILE A 158 -0.28 6.17 -16.42
N GLN A 159 -1.52 6.51 -16.72
CA GLN A 159 -1.87 7.33 -17.88
C GLN A 159 -1.56 8.81 -17.65
N ALA A 160 -1.51 9.57 -18.74
CA ALA A 160 -1.11 10.98 -18.75
C ALA A 160 -1.83 11.86 -17.71
N ARG A 161 -1.11 12.83 -17.15
CA ARG A 161 -1.56 13.87 -16.21
C ARG A 161 -1.98 13.38 -14.83
N CYS A 162 -1.80 12.11 -14.50
CA CYS A 162 -2.04 11.60 -13.15
C CYS A 162 -1.02 12.14 -12.16
N THR A 163 -1.42 12.29 -10.90
CA THR A 163 -0.56 12.72 -9.80
C THR A 163 -0.55 11.67 -8.69
N ILE A 164 0.65 11.30 -8.25
CA ILE A 164 0.89 10.30 -7.21
C ILE A 164 1.66 10.98 -6.08
N GLY A 165 1.15 10.89 -4.86
CA GLY A 165 1.76 11.44 -3.66
C GLY A 165 3.01 10.67 -3.21
N ASN A 166 3.44 10.91 -1.97
CA ASN A 166 4.63 10.31 -1.39
C ASN A 166 4.32 8.96 -0.71
N ARG A 167 5.33 8.06 -0.65
CA ARG A 167 5.23 6.75 0.03
C ARG A 167 4.08 5.88 -0.47
N VAL A 168 3.76 6.02 -1.75
CA VAL A 168 2.73 5.22 -2.42
C VAL A 168 3.33 3.92 -2.94
N ILE A 169 2.60 2.82 -2.78
CA ILE A 169 2.94 1.52 -3.34
C ILE A 169 1.84 1.11 -4.32
N ILE A 170 2.22 0.74 -5.55
CA ILE A 170 1.27 0.27 -6.56
C ILE A 170 1.70 -1.12 -7.02
N HIS A 171 0.84 -2.11 -6.76
CA HIS A 171 1.12 -3.52 -7.04
C HIS A 171 0.92 -3.91 -8.51
N PRO A 172 1.47 -5.06 -8.95
CA PRO A 172 1.60 -5.41 -10.36
C PRO A 172 0.28 -5.40 -11.15
N GLY A 173 0.36 -4.99 -12.42
CA GLY A 173 -0.74 -5.05 -13.38
C GLY A 173 -1.83 -3.99 -13.19
N THR A 174 -1.69 -3.10 -12.23
CA THR A 174 -2.67 -2.03 -11.98
C THR A 174 -2.61 -0.96 -13.05
N VAL A 175 -3.78 -0.46 -13.47
CA VAL A 175 -3.93 0.63 -14.44
C VAL A 175 -4.57 1.84 -13.76
N ILE A 176 -3.90 2.98 -13.84
CA ILE A 176 -4.35 4.25 -13.28
C ILE A 176 -4.58 5.25 -14.40
N GLY A 177 -5.78 5.83 -14.44
CA GLY A 177 -6.12 6.90 -15.38
C GLY A 177 -6.64 6.42 -16.73
N SER A 178 -7.14 5.18 -16.85
CA SER A 178 -7.91 4.75 -18.00
C SER A 178 -9.18 5.61 -18.20
N ASP A 179 -9.69 5.67 -19.44
CA ASP A 179 -10.99 6.30 -19.68
C ASP A 179 -12.09 5.54 -18.92
N GLY A 180 -12.97 6.26 -18.29
CA GLY A 180 -14.17 5.71 -17.70
C GLY A 180 -15.19 5.22 -18.74
N PHE A 181 -16.23 4.54 -18.28
CA PHE A 181 -17.30 4.00 -19.10
C PHE A 181 -18.32 5.11 -19.44
N GLY A 182 -18.02 5.90 -20.48
CA GLY A 182 -18.85 7.02 -20.92
C GLY A 182 -19.28 6.89 -22.37
N PHE A 183 -20.57 6.60 -22.62
CA PHE A 183 -21.16 6.47 -23.96
C PHE A 183 -22.56 7.08 -24.00
N ALA A 184 -22.83 7.85 -25.05
CA ALA A 184 -24.15 8.42 -25.34
C ALA A 184 -24.86 7.62 -26.43
N PRO A 185 -26.04 7.02 -26.17
CA PRO A 185 -26.81 6.33 -27.20
C PRO A 185 -27.58 7.32 -28.07
N ASP A 186 -27.64 7.08 -29.39
CA ASP A 186 -28.48 7.83 -30.34
C ASP A 186 -29.67 6.98 -30.89
N GLY A 187 -29.85 5.80 -30.30
CA GLY A 187 -30.86 4.84 -30.75
C GLY A 187 -30.39 3.85 -31.81
N LYS A 188 -29.20 4.06 -32.40
CA LYS A 188 -28.58 3.16 -33.39
C LYS A 188 -27.21 2.66 -32.92
N CYS A 189 -26.42 3.51 -32.26
CA CYS A 189 -25.11 3.17 -31.80
C CYS A 189 -24.75 3.97 -30.50
N TYR A 190 -23.59 3.67 -29.94
CA TYR A 190 -23.02 4.37 -28.83
C TYR A 190 -21.90 5.31 -29.28
N HIS A 191 -21.98 6.57 -28.90
CA HIS A 191 -20.94 7.57 -29.14
C HIS A 191 -20.08 7.70 -27.89
N LYS A 192 -18.77 7.49 -28.03
CA LYS A 192 -17.85 7.60 -26.90
C LYS A 192 -17.76 9.07 -26.43
N SER A 193 -17.92 9.27 -25.12
CA SER A 193 -17.64 10.53 -24.45
C SER A 193 -16.17 10.53 -23.99
N PRO A 194 -15.29 11.40 -24.53
CA PRO A 194 -13.89 11.46 -24.11
C PRO A 194 -13.77 11.84 -22.62
N HIS A 195 -12.84 11.19 -21.93
CA HIS A 195 -12.49 11.54 -20.56
C HIS A 195 -11.24 12.43 -20.57
N THR A 196 -11.38 13.67 -20.12
CA THR A 196 -10.31 14.70 -20.18
C THR A 196 -9.69 14.99 -18.81
N GLY A 197 -10.25 14.38 -17.77
CA GLY A 197 -9.74 14.52 -16.40
C GLY A 197 -8.51 13.66 -16.12
N PHE A 198 -8.20 13.46 -14.84
CA PHE A 198 -7.03 12.73 -14.36
C PHE A 198 -7.35 11.97 -13.07
N VAL A 199 -6.37 11.21 -12.57
CA VAL A 199 -6.41 10.59 -11.23
C VAL A 199 -5.42 11.30 -10.33
N GLN A 200 -5.84 11.60 -9.11
CA GLN A 200 -4.99 12.03 -8.01
C GLN A 200 -4.97 10.98 -6.91
N ILE A 201 -3.78 10.52 -6.55
CA ILE A 201 -3.53 9.61 -5.41
C ILE A 201 -2.71 10.39 -4.40
N ASP A 202 -3.20 10.51 -3.17
CA ASP A 202 -2.50 11.21 -2.09
C ASP A 202 -1.41 10.32 -1.43
N ASP A 203 -0.76 10.83 -0.39
CA ASP A 203 0.32 10.16 0.33
C ASP A 203 -0.11 8.86 1.03
N ASP A 204 0.85 7.97 1.29
CA ASP A 204 0.69 6.77 2.13
C ASP A 204 -0.35 5.77 1.60
N VAL A 205 -0.73 5.85 0.32
CA VAL A 205 -1.70 4.95 -0.33
C VAL A 205 -1.02 3.66 -0.79
N GLU A 206 -1.73 2.53 -0.67
CA GLU A 206 -1.30 1.26 -1.26
C GLU A 206 -2.41 0.68 -2.13
N ILE A 207 -2.09 0.46 -3.41
CA ILE A 207 -3.01 -0.06 -4.42
C ILE A 207 -2.65 -1.50 -4.74
N GLY A 208 -3.59 -2.44 -4.53
CA GLY A 208 -3.44 -3.87 -4.82
C GLY A 208 -3.21 -4.17 -6.30
N SER A 209 -3.00 -5.46 -6.60
CA SER A 209 -2.71 -5.91 -7.96
C SER A 209 -3.96 -5.90 -8.85
N ASN A 210 -3.76 -5.61 -10.15
CA ASN A 210 -4.80 -5.62 -11.17
C ASN A 210 -6.01 -4.73 -10.82
N ASN A 211 -5.78 -3.60 -10.17
CA ASN A 211 -6.80 -2.59 -9.97
C ASN A 211 -7.00 -1.77 -11.25
N ALA A 212 -8.20 -1.25 -11.46
CA ALA A 212 -8.51 -0.29 -12.52
C ALA A 212 -9.09 0.98 -11.88
N ILE A 213 -8.39 2.11 -12.03
CA ILE A 213 -8.81 3.40 -11.49
C ILE A 213 -8.97 4.37 -12.67
N ASP A 214 -10.22 4.70 -12.99
CA ASP A 214 -10.54 5.54 -14.13
C ASP A 214 -10.31 7.02 -13.82
N ARG A 215 -9.91 7.77 -14.85
CA ARG A 215 -9.83 9.25 -14.77
C ARG A 215 -11.21 9.88 -14.70
N GLY A 216 -11.31 11.06 -14.14
CA GLY A 216 -12.54 11.83 -14.22
C GLY A 216 -12.95 12.11 -15.68
N THR A 217 -14.24 12.13 -15.95
CA THR A 217 -14.73 12.66 -17.24
C THR A 217 -14.25 14.08 -17.43
N PHE A 218 -14.46 14.91 -16.38
CA PHE A 218 -13.86 16.22 -16.18
C PHE A 218 -13.33 16.25 -14.73
N GLY A 219 -12.28 17.06 -14.46
CA GLY A 219 -11.70 17.13 -13.13
C GLY A 219 -10.95 15.84 -12.75
N LYS A 220 -11.17 15.33 -11.57
CA LYS A 220 -10.37 14.19 -11.06
C LYS A 220 -11.20 13.07 -10.44
N THR A 221 -10.66 11.86 -10.49
CA THR A 221 -10.91 10.78 -9.53
C THR A 221 -9.88 10.92 -8.43
N HIS A 222 -10.27 10.82 -7.15
CA HIS A 222 -9.40 11.16 -6.03
C HIS A 222 -9.34 10.03 -5.01
N ILE A 223 -8.12 9.56 -4.72
CA ILE A 223 -7.84 8.57 -3.70
C ILE A 223 -7.13 9.27 -2.54
N GLY A 224 -7.82 9.40 -1.42
CA GLY A 224 -7.36 10.10 -0.24
C GLY A 224 -6.19 9.41 0.46
N ARG A 225 -5.50 10.17 1.30
CA ARG A 225 -4.32 9.72 2.04
C ARG A 225 -4.59 8.44 2.83
N GLY A 226 -3.62 7.52 2.82
CA GLY A 226 -3.65 6.30 3.64
C GLY A 226 -4.63 5.22 3.17
N VAL A 227 -5.36 5.42 2.08
CA VAL A 227 -6.27 4.42 1.49
C VAL A 227 -5.50 3.15 1.16
N LYS A 228 -6.13 2.00 1.43
CA LYS A 228 -5.62 0.68 1.06
C LYS A 228 -6.64 -0.03 0.19
N THR A 229 -6.22 -0.46 -1.00
CA THR A 229 -7.03 -1.34 -1.83
C THR A 229 -6.40 -2.72 -1.91
N ASP A 230 -7.22 -3.74 -1.82
CA ASP A 230 -6.83 -5.11 -2.14
C ASP A 230 -6.89 -5.33 -3.67
N ASN A 231 -6.74 -6.55 -4.13
CA ASN A 231 -6.62 -6.89 -5.54
C ASN A 231 -7.95 -6.80 -6.29
N LEU A 232 -7.89 -6.52 -7.60
CA LEU A 232 -9.05 -6.52 -8.51
C LEU A 232 -10.13 -5.50 -8.15
N VAL A 233 -9.78 -4.39 -7.50
CA VAL A 233 -10.72 -3.31 -7.21
C VAL A 233 -10.91 -2.44 -8.45
N HIS A 234 -12.17 -2.07 -8.74
CA HIS A 234 -12.51 -1.10 -9.78
C HIS A 234 -13.03 0.19 -9.16
N ILE A 235 -12.41 1.30 -9.51
CA ILE A 235 -12.82 2.65 -9.09
C ILE A 235 -13.11 3.46 -10.36
N ALA A 236 -14.39 3.71 -10.63
CA ALA A 236 -14.82 4.42 -11.82
C ALA A 236 -14.55 5.93 -11.75
N HIS A 237 -14.84 6.63 -12.85
CA HIS A 237 -14.58 8.05 -13.03
C HIS A 237 -15.25 8.94 -11.96
N ASN A 238 -14.56 10.01 -11.56
CA ASN A 238 -15.05 11.02 -10.61
C ASN A 238 -15.40 10.48 -9.21
N VAL A 239 -14.92 9.31 -8.86
CA VAL A 239 -15.04 8.77 -7.49
C VAL A 239 -14.10 9.52 -6.56
N ILE A 240 -14.56 9.78 -5.33
CA ILE A 240 -13.74 10.31 -4.24
C ILE A 240 -13.70 9.26 -3.14
N VAL A 241 -12.50 8.79 -2.76
CA VAL A 241 -12.29 7.87 -1.63
C VAL A 241 -11.62 8.63 -0.50
N GLY A 242 -12.28 8.73 0.64
CA GLY A 242 -11.79 9.43 1.83
C GLY A 242 -10.60 8.74 2.50
N GLU A 243 -9.89 9.50 3.33
CA GLU A 243 -8.65 9.07 3.99
C GLU A 243 -8.81 7.76 4.79
N ASN A 244 -7.76 6.92 4.80
CA ASN A 244 -7.67 5.66 5.55
C ASN A 244 -8.79 4.66 5.27
N THR A 245 -9.51 4.80 4.18
CA THR A 245 -10.53 3.84 3.75
C THR A 245 -9.89 2.57 3.20
N VAL A 246 -10.51 1.43 3.46
CA VAL A 246 -10.06 0.12 3.00
C VAL A 246 -11.08 -0.45 2.00
N LEU A 247 -10.60 -0.81 0.81
CA LEU A 247 -11.40 -1.47 -0.22
C LEU A 247 -10.88 -2.90 -0.39
N VAL A 248 -11.65 -3.88 0.09
CA VAL A 248 -11.25 -5.29 0.04
C VAL A 248 -11.42 -5.84 -1.38
N ALA A 249 -10.87 -7.01 -1.66
CA ALA A 249 -10.77 -7.56 -3.01
C ALA A 249 -12.10 -7.55 -3.80
N GLN A 250 -12.00 -7.22 -5.08
CA GLN A 250 -13.13 -7.21 -6.03
C GLN A 250 -14.23 -6.20 -5.71
N VAL A 251 -13.97 -5.19 -4.88
CA VAL A 251 -14.90 -4.07 -4.72
C VAL A 251 -15.04 -3.32 -6.05
N GLY A 252 -16.28 -3.02 -6.44
CA GLY A 252 -16.62 -2.23 -7.62
C GLY A 252 -17.35 -0.94 -7.24
N ILE A 253 -16.78 0.21 -7.61
CA ILE A 253 -17.36 1.53 -7.31
C ILE A 253 -17.71 2.21 -8.60
N SER A 254 -19.00 2.45 -8.82
CA SER A 254 -19.51 3.16 -10.00
C SER A 254 -19.18 4.65 -9.97
N GLY A 255 -19.34 5.32 -11.14
CA GLY A 255 -18.96 6.73 -11.30
C GLY A 255 -19.64 7.70 -10.35
N SER A 256 -18.92 8.77 -10.00
CA SER A 256 -19.40 9.89 -9.17
C SER A 256 -19.85 9.51 -7.75
N VAL A 257 -19.30 8.43 -7.19
CA VAL A 257 -19.51 8.03 -5.80
C VAL A 257 -18.53 8.77 -4.89
N THR A 258 -19.00 9.15 -3.71
CA THR A 258 -18.15 9.65 -2.62
C THR A 258 -18.14 8.65 -1.47
N ILE A 259 -16.96 8.20 -1.06
CA ILE A 259 -16.76 7.36 0.12
C ILE A 259 -16.07 8.20 1.18
N GLY A 260 -16.60 8.18 2.39
CA GLY A 260 -16.05 8.91 3.55
C GLY A 260 -14.71 8.32 4.04
N LYS A 261 -14.22 8.86 5.15
CA LYS A 261 -12.96 8.44 5.79
C LYS A 261 -13.15 7.19 6.64
N ASN A 262 -12.07 6.41 6.79
CA ASN A 262 -12.02 5.21 7.63
C ASN A 262 -13.08 4.15 7.33
N ALA A 263 -13.76 4.22 6.19
CA ALA A 263 -14.74 3.24 5.77
C ALA A 263 -14.07 1.91 5.36
N ILE A 264 -14.78 0.80 5.55
CA ILE A 264 -14.32 -0.52 5.10
C ILE A 264 -15.39 -1.12 4.19
N LEU A 265 -15.07 -1.27 2.89
CA LEU A 265 -15.91 -1.97 1.95
C LEU A 265 -15.44 -3.43 1.87
N ALA A 266 -16.31 -4.36 2.29
CA ALA A 266 -16.01 -5.80 2.29
C ALA A 266 -15.85 -6.34 0.85
N GLY A 267 -15.17 -7.48 0.73
CA GLY A 267 -14.88 -8.09 -0.57
C GLY A 267 -16.14 -8.29 -1.42
N GLN A 268 -16.03 -8.03 -2.72
CA GLN A 268 -17.11 -8.11 -3.72
C GLN A 268 -18.29 -7.14 -3.49
N ALA A 269 -18.12 -6.13 -2.62
CA ALA A 269 -19.15 -5.11 -2.49
C ALA A 269 -19.21 -4.25 -3.75
N GLY A 270 -20.44 -4.00 -4.23
CA GLY A 270 -20.73 -3.10 -5.36
C GLY A 270 -21.42 -1.82 -4.86
N VAL A 271 -20.95 -0.65 -5.33
CA VAL A 271 -21.56 0.64 -5.00
C VAL A 271 -22.14 1.26 -6.28
N ALA A 272 -23.46 1.48 -6.28
CA ALA A 272 -24.15 2.11 -7.41
C ALA A 272 -23.74 3.57 -7.57
N GLY A 273 -23.86 4.12 -8.80
CA GLY A 273 -23.39 5.47 -9.13
C GLY A 273 -24.08 6.58 -8.34
N HIS A 274 -23.36 7.69 -8.17
CA HIS A 274 -23.85 8.92 -7.54
C HIS A 274 -24.27 8.78 -6.06
N LEU A 275 -23.81 7.74 -5.37
CA LEU A 275 -24.07 7.54 -3.94
C LEU A 275 -22.98 8.17 -3.08
N THR A 276 -23.34 8.41 -1.81
CA THR A 276 -22.41 8.79 -0.76
C THR A 276 -22.44 7.75 0.34
N ILE A 277 -21.26 7.19 0.66
CA ILE A 277 -21.01 6.34 1.83
C ILE A 277 -20.39 7.25 2.89
N GLY A 278 -20.93 7.23 4.11
CA GLY A 278 -20.42 8.05 5.22
C GLY A 278 -19.07 7.58 5.73
N ASP A 279 -18.53 8.33 6.71
CA ASP A 279 -17.35 7.92 7.47
C ASP A 279 -17.66 6.64 8.28
N GLY A 280 -16.67 5.76 8.47
CA GLY A 280 -16.82 4.46 9.13
C GLY A 280 -16.08 4.31 10.44
#